data_17c5325c0d04ea99a656795621f45581
#
_entry.id   17c5325c0d04ea99a656795621f45581
#
_cell.length_a   1.000
_cell.length_b   1.000
_cell.length_c   1.000
_cell.angle_alpha   90.00
_cell.angle_beta   90.00
_cell.angle_gamma   90.00
#
_symmetry.space_group_name_H-M   'P 1'
#
loop_
_entity.id
_entity.type
_entity.pdbx_description
1 polymer ?
#
loop_
_entity_poly.entity_id
_entity_poly.type
_entity_poly.pdbx_seq_one_letter_code
_entity_poly.pdbx_strand_id
1 'polypeptide(L)'
;MIKRIAALSLLLILLTGCAGKGDGELPKPTPESQSELLTYTGLGGVMPEMTVTTTGGETLKLSELLQEKKLVVLNFWFEDCPWCLKEFPVMELAYHRYQQDVEIIALNPVDAPQAISAFQAKSSLSFPMAACPRSWAVEMGVGGYPTSVFIDRDGVVCLIHAGAITNVETFYTLFETFTADDYERKIYNSISQLVR
;
A
#
# COMPACT_ATOMS: atom_id res chain seq x y z
N MET A 1 7.83 79.61 -7.25
CA MET A 1 7.64 78.81 -6.00
C MET A 1 6.58 77.77 -6.26
N ILE A 2 6.97 76.53 -6.48
CA ILE A 2 6.13 75.46 -6.99
C ILE A 2 5.73 74.59 -5.79
N LYS A 3 4.45 74.54 -5.48
CA LYS A 3 3.90 73.62 -4.47
C LYS A 3 3.65 72.26 -5.09
N ARG A 4 4.29 71.24 -4.56
CA ARG A 4 4.03 69.83 -4.92
C ARG A 4 2.82 69.30 -4.14
N ILE A 5 1.79 68.86 -4.88
CA ILE A 5 0.63 68.17 -4.35
C ILE A 5 0.88 66.70 -4.49
N ALA A 6 0.95 65.97 -3.37
CA ALA A 6 1.03 64.52 -3.34
C ALA A 6 -0.38 63.91 -3.51
N ALA A 7 -0.56 63.14 -4.56
CA ALA A 7 -1.79 62.39 -4.77
C ALA A 7 -1.71 61.08 -4.00
N LEU A 8 -2.63 60.91 -3.07
CA LEU A 8 -2.81 59.66 -2.29
C LEU A 8 -3.75 58.74 -3.09
N SER A 9 -3.19 57.71 -3.74
CA SER A 9 -4.00 56.70 -4.42
C SER A 9 -4.53 55.70 -3.40
N LEU A 10 -5.82 55.73 -3.17
CA LEU A 10 -6.57 54.80 -2.34
C LEU A 10 -6.81 53.51 -3.16
N LEU A 11 -6.08 52.45 -2.88
CA LEU A 11 -6.27 51.13 -3.51
C LEU A 11 -7.44 50.38 -2.83
N LEU A 12 -8.60 50.42 -3.51
CA LEU A 12 -9.82 49.72 -3.08
C LEU A 12 -9.68 48.23 -3.47
N ILE A 13 -9.34 47.36 -2.52
CA ILE A 13 -9.35 45.90 -2.74
C ILE A 13 -10.77 45.39 -2.66
N LEU A 14 -11.36 45.09 -3.81
CA LEU A 14 -12.64 44.41 -3.91
C LEU A 14 -12.43 42.91 -3.54
N LEU A 15 -12.90 42.55 -2.34
CA LEU A 15 -13.08 41.17 -1.95
C LEU A 15 -14.31 40.58 -2.68
N THR A 16 -14.12 40.00 -3.84
CA THR A 16 -15.14 39.14 -4.45
C THR A 16 -15.04 37.77 -3.83
N GLY A 17 -15.94 37.50 -2.86
CA GLY A 17 -16.12 36.17 -2.31
C GLY A 17 -16.75 35.24 -3.37
N CYS A 18 -16.00 34.26 -3.87
CA CYS A 18 -16.55 33.12 -4.59
C CYS A 18 -17.09 32.12 -3.58
N ALA A 19 -18.41 32.13 -3.34
CA ALA A 19 -19.12 31.03 -2.73
C ALA A 19 -19.28 29.93 -3.81
N GLY A 20 -18.28 29.05 -3.95
CA GLY A 20 -18.38 27.85 -4.73
C GLY A 20 -18.96 26.74 -3.85
N LYS A 21 -20.21 26.33 -4.13
CA LYS A 21 -20.69 25.00 -3.72
C LYS A 21 -19.90 23.97 -4.52
N GLY A 22 -18.90 23.37 -3.89
CA GLY A 22 -18.18 22.24 -4.45
C GLY A 22 -18.83 20.96 -3.94
N ASP A 23 -19.48 20.23 -4.81
CA ASP A 23 -19.81 18.83 -4.59
C ASP A 23 -18.49 18.09 -4.36
N GLY A 24 -18.40 17.38 -3.22
CA GLY A 24 -17.15 16.87 -2.68
C GLY A 24 -16.58 15.66 -3.40
N GLU A 25 -16.37 15.76 -4.70
CA GLU A 25 -15.55 14.80 -5.43
C GLU A 25 -14.08 15.22 -5.27
N LEU A 26 -13.28 14.37 -4.62
CA LEU A 26 -11.84 14.56 -4.52
C LEU A 26 -11.25 14.65 -5.92
N PRO A 27 -10.41 15.64 -6.23
CA PRO A 27 -9.83 15.77 -7.56
C PRO A 27 -9.03 14.53 -7.90
N LYS A 28 -9.30 13.94 -9.08
CA LYS A 28 -8.50 12.84 -9.61
C LYS A 28 -7.05 13.32 -9.74
N PRO A 29 -6.07 12.50 -9.29
CA PRO A 29 -4.67 12.88 -9.34
C PRO A 29 -4.24 13.16 -10.80
N THR A 30 -3.58 14.29 -11.00
CA THR A 30 -2.97 14.63 -12.29
C THR A 30 -1.67 13.84 -12.49
N PRO A 31 -1.15 13.67 -13.72
CA PRO A 31 0.13 13.00 -13.96
C PRO A 31 1.30 13.59 -13.15
N GLU A 32 1.26 14.88 -12.88
CA GLU A 32 2.27 15.59 -12.07
C GLU A 32 2.13 15.27 -10.58
N SER A 33 0.90 15.11 -10.07
CA SER A 33 0.64 14.67 -8.69
C SER A 33 0.96 13.19 -8.46
N GLN A 34 0.97 12.36 -9.50
CA GLN A 34 1.40 10.96 -9.42
C GLN A 34 2.91 10.84 -9.20
N SER A 35 3.74 11.77 -9.68
CA SER A 35 5.18 11.76 -9.40
C SER A 35 5.51 12.15 -7.95
N GLU A 36 4.68 12.97 -7.31
CA GLU A 36 4.80 13.29 -5.88
C GLU A 36 4.22 12.17 -4.99
N LEU A 37 3.22 11.42 -5.47
CA LEU A 37 2.68 10.24 -4.78
C LEU A 37 3.65 9.07 -4.74
N LEU A 38 4.65 9.01 -5.63
CA LEU A 38 5.70 7.97 -5.63
C LEU A 38 6.57 7.97 -4.36
N THR A 39 6.47 8.99 -3.51
CA THR A 39 7.24 9.10 -2.27
C THR A 39 6.44 8.79 -0.99
N TYR A 40 5.12 8.53 -1.07
CA TYR A 40 4.30 8.29 0.12
C TYR A 40 3.59 6.94 0.06
N THR A 41 4.22 5.93 0.63
CA THR A 41 3.70 4.56 0.81
C THR A 41 3.33 4.26 2.25
N GLY A 42 3.01 5.28 3.05
CA GLY A 42 2.57 5.09 4.43
C GLY A 42 1.12 4.63 4.53
N LEU A 43 0.70 4.29 5.75
CA LEU A 43 -0.68 3.92 6.08
C LEU A 43 -1.66 5.01 5.59
N GLY A 44 -2.67 4.60 4.82
CA GLY A 44 -3.65 5.50 4.19
C GLY A 44 -3.19 6.12 2.87
N GLY A 45 -1.94 5.90 2.46
CA GLY A 45 -1.43 6.35 1.15
C GLY A 45 -1.81 5.39 0.03
N VAL A 46 -1.90 5.91 -1.20
CA VAL A 46 -2.10 5.09 -2.39
C VAL A 46 -0.78 4.47 -2.81
N MET A 47 -0.77 3.15 -2.97
CA MET A 47 0.41 2.41 -3.40
C MET A 47 0.75 2.77 -4.85
N PRO A 48 1.99 3.18 -5.17
CA PRO A 48 2.39 3.42 -6.55
C PRO A 48 2.34 2.12 -7.36
N GLU A 49 2.23 2.26 -8.70
CA GLU A 49 2.29 1.09 -9.59
C GLU A 49 3.61 0.34 -9.39
N MET A 50 3.49 -0.96 -9.23
CA MET A 50 4.63 -1.85 -9.10
C MET A 50 4.50 -3.05 -10.03
N THR A 51 5.63 -3.46 -10.57
CA THR A 51 5.74 -4.65 -11.41
C THR A 51 6.85 -5.54 -10.89
N VAL A 52 6.55 -6.81 -10.66
CA VAL A 52 7.54 -7.82 -10.23
C VAL A 52 7.52 -9.00 -11.18
N THR A 53 8.68 -9.63 -11.36
CA THR A 53 8.78 -10.94 -12.00
C THR A 53 8.99 -11.98 -10.92
N THR A 54 8.07 -12.93 -10.83
CA THR A 54 8.12 -14.02 -9.84
C THR A 54 9.26 -15.01 -10.16
N THR A 55 9.59 -15.84 -9.20
CA THR A 55 10.53 -16.94 -9.41
C THR A 55 10.07 -17.95 -10.46
N GLY A 56 8.76 -18.02 -10.71
CA GLY A 56 8.15 -18.81 -11.79
C GLY A 56 8.21 -18.16 -13.17
N GLY A 57 8.70 -16.91 -13.27
CA GLY A 57 8.81 -16.15 -14.53
C GLY A 57 7.54 -15.39 -14.91
N GLU A 58 6.51 -15.41 -14.08
CA GLU A 58 5.29 -14.63 -14.28
C GLU A 58 5.54 -13.15 -13.93
N THR A 59 4.97 -12.24 -14.70
CA THR A 59 5.01 -10.80 -14.40
C THR A 59 3.70 -10.38 -13.77
N LEU A 60 3.76 -9.88 -12.54
CA LEU A 60 2.63 -9.37 -11.78
C LEU A 60 2.69 -7.84 -11.74
N LYS A 61 1.57 -7.21 -12.02
CA LYS A 61 1.39 -5.75 -11.88
C LYS A 61 0.33 -5.47 -10.84
N LEU A 62 0.59 -4.54 -9.95
CA LEU A 62 -0.32 -4.21 -8.86
C LEU A 62 -1.70 -3.78 -9.40
N SER A 63 -1.73 -2.92 -10.41
CA SER A 63 -2.97 -2.45 -11.03
C SER A 63 -3.83 -3.57 -11.64
N GLU A 64 -3.21 -4.61 -12.19
CA GLU A 64 -3.89 -5.78 -12.72
C GLU A 64 -4.43 -6.66 -11.60
N LEU A 65 -3.63 -6.89 -10.56
CA LEU A 65 -4.05 -7.67 -9.37
C LEU A 65 -5.24 -7.03 -8.66
N LEU A 66 -5.26 -5.72 -8.49
CA LEU A 66 -6.35 -4.99 -7.84
C LEU A 66 -7.67 -5.00 -8.63
N GLN A 67 -7.65 -5.37 -9.92
CA GLN A 67 -8.88 -5.62 -10.68
C GLN A 67 -9.51 -6.99 -10.38
N GLU A 68 -8.69 -7.95 -9.96
CA GLU A 68 -9.10 -9.34 -9.72
C GLU A 68 -9.26 -9.66 -8.23
N LYS A 69 -8.48 -9.00 -7.37
CA LYS A 69 -8.40 -9.25 -5.94
C LYS A 69 -8.95 -8.10 -5.12
N LYS A 70 -9.53 -8.42 -3.98
CA LYS A 70 -10.02 -7.43 -3.01
C LYS A 70 -8.90 -6.92 -2.11
N LEU A 71 -7.81 -7.70 -1.97
CA LEU A 71 -6.67 -7.40 -1.12
C LEU A 71 -5.39 -7.93 -1.75
N VAL A 72 -4.34 -7.11 -1.77
CA VAL A 72 -2.98 -7.53 -2.08
C VAL A 72 -2.10 -7.36 -0.86
N VAL A 73 -1.34 -8.39 -0.50
CA VAL A 73 -0.40 -8.38 0.62
C VAL A 73 1.02 -8.50 0.10
N LEU A 74 1.85 -7.51 0.38
CA LEU A 74 3.29 -7.55 0.10
C LEU A 74 4.01 -7.94 1.38
N ASN A 75 4.55 -9.17 1.43
CA ASN A 75 5.30 -9.66 2.59
C ASN A 75 6.79 -9.55 2.33
N PHE A 76 7.49 -8.70 3.07
CA PHE A 76 8.93 -8.51 2.97
C PHE A 76 9.67 -9.52 3.84
N TRP A 77 10.63 -10.25 3.24
CA TRP A 77 11.35 -11.34 3.89
C TRP A 77 12.79 -11.51 3.35
N PHE A 78 13.58 -12.40 3.94
CA PHE A 78 14.84 -12.92 3.40
C PHE A 78 15.08 -14.36 3.88
N GLU A 79 16.00 -15.12 3.21
CA GLU A 79 16.16 -16.57 3.39
C GLU A 79 16.54 -16.95 4.83
N ASP A 80 17.48 -16.24 5.44
CA ASP A 80 17.96 -16.52 6.81
C ASP A 80 17.11 -15.83 7.91
N CYS A 81 15.88 -15.42 7.61
CA CYS A 81 14.98 -14.78 8.59
C CYS A 81 14.17 -15.82 9.38
N PRO A 82 14.51 -16.09 10.65
CA PRO A 82 13.84 -17.16 11.40
C PRO A 82 12.35 -16.92 11.64
N TRP A 83 11.95 -15.65 11.78
CA TRP A 83 10.56 -15.27 12.00
C TRP A 83 9.74 -15.33 10.72
N CYS A 84 10.34 -15.02 9.56
CA CYS A 84 9.71 -15.20 8.26
C CYS A 84 9.40 -16.68 8.00
N LEU A 85 10.38 -17.56 8.30
CA LEU A 85 10.20 -19.01 8.13
C LEU A 85 9.12 -19.59 9.06
N LYS A 86 8.89 -18.97 10.24
CA LYS A 86 7.79 -19.36 11.14
C LYS A 86 6.43 -18.87 10.65
N GLU A 87 6.38 -17.71 9.98
CA GLU A 87 5.16 -17.12 9.45
C GLU A 87 4.66 -17.86 8.21
N PHE A 88 5.54 -18.29 7.32
CA PHE A 88 5.19 -18.86 6.01
C PHE A 88 4.19 -20.01 6.05
N PRO A 89 4.32 -21.04 6.90
CA PRO A 89 3.32 -22.11 6.96
C PRO A 89 1.92 -21.61 7.35
N VAL A 90 1.87 -20.61 8.21
CA VAL A 90 0.62 -20.01 8.69
C VAL A 90 0.00 -19.14 7.59
N MET A 91 0.83 -18.37 6.90
CA MET A 91 0.44 -17.53 5.76
C MET A 91 -0.04 -18.38 4.57
N GLU A 92 0.60 -19.53 4.30
CA GLU A 92 0.21 -20.47 3.26
C GLU A 92 -1.20 -21.05 3.52
N LEU A 93 -1.50 -21.44 4.76
CA LEU A 93 -2.85 -21.89 5.13
C LEU A 93 -3.90 -20.83 4.88
N ALA A 94 -3.59 -19.58 5.23
CA ALA A 94 -4.49 -18.46 5.00
C ALA A 94 -4.64 -18.16 3.50
N TYR A 95 -3.55 -18.19 2.75
CA TYR A 95 -3.57 -17.98 1.31
C TYR A 95 -4.45 -19.00 0.60
N HIS A 96 -4.29 -20.29 0.88
CA HIS A 96 -5.12 -21.34 0.30
C HIS A 96 -6.62 -21.10 0.51
N ARG A 97 -7.00 -20.57 1.69
CA ARG A 97 -8.41 -20.33 2.01
C ARG A 97 -8.97 -19.11 1.28
N TYR A 98 -8.16 -18.06 1.10
CA TYR A 98 -8.62 -16.75 0.61
C TYR A 98 -8.08 -16.37 -0.77
N GLN A 99 -7.36 -17.23 -1.48
CA GLN A 99 -6.71 -16.93 -2.76
C GLN A 99 -7.65 -16.41 -3.87
N GLN A 100 -8.95 -16.56 -3.72
CA GLN A 100 -9.92 -15.97 -4.66
C GLN A 100 -10.00 -14.45 -4.51
N ASP A 101 -9.95 -13.96 -3.27
CA ASP A 101 -10.10 -12.54 -2.93
C ASP A 101 -8.76 -11.86 -2.56
N VAL A 102 -7.75 -12.65 -2.19
CA VAL A 102 -6.45 -12.15 -1.67
C VAL A 102 -5.31 -12.65 -2.54
N GLU A 103 -4.41 -11.75 -2.92
CA GLU A 103 -3.10 -12.11 -3.46
C GLU A 103 -2.01 -11.82 -2.43
N ILE A 104 -1.05 -12.72 -2.28
CA ILE A 104 0.14 -12.53 -1.45
C ILE A 104 1.37 -12.58 -2.36
N ILE A 105 2.23 -11.56 -2.27
CA ILE A 105 3.52 -11.57 -2.95
C ILE A 105 4.62 -11.47 -1.91
N ALA A 106 5.42 -12.53 -1.75
CA ALA A 106 6.59 -12.52 -0.87
C ALA A 106 7.77 -11.85 -1.58
N LEU A 107 8.08 -10.62 -1.15
CA LEU A 107 9.10 -9.76 -1.73
C LEU A 107 10.42 -9.88 -0.96
N ASN A 108 11.49 -10.19 -1.67
CA ASN A 108 12.82 -10.35 -1.07
C ASN A 108 13.79 -9.28 -1.60
N PRO A 109 14.15 -8.28 -0.76
CA PRO A 109 15.10 -7.22 -1.15
C PRO A 109 16.56 -7.54 -0.82
N VAL A 110 16.85 -8.77 -0.34
CA VAL A 110 18.16 -9.13 0.25
C VAL A 110 18.90 -10.16 -0.59
N ASP A 111 18.21 -11.28 -0.89
CA ASP A 111 18.84 -12.44 -1.52
C ASP A 111 18.82 -12.34 -3.05
N ALA A 112 19.73 -13.09 -3.69
CA ALA A 112 19.77 -13.17 -5.14
C ALA A 112 18.53 -13.91 -5.68
N PRO A 113 18.02 -13.57 -6.88
CA PRO A 113 16.85 -14.24 -7.46
C PRO A 113 16.96 -15.77 -7.54
N GLN A 114 18.17 -16.29 -7.76
CA GLN A 114 18.44 -17.73 -7.81
C GLN A 114 18.26 -18.40 -6.44
N ALA A 115 18.64 -17.74 -5.34
CA ALA A 115 18.44 -18.22 -3.98
C ALA A 115 16.95 -18.28 -3.64
N ILE A 116 16.21 -17.22 -3.96
CA ILE A 116 14.75 -17.16 -3.77
C ILE A 116 14.04 -18.28 -4.54
N SER A 117 14.43 -18.50 -5.82
CA SER A 117 13.90 -19.57 -6.65
C SER A 117 14.21 -20.95 -6.06
N ALA A 118 15.45 -21.16 -5.59
CA ALA A 118 15.85 -22.41 -4.95
C ALA A 118 15.10 -22.64 -3.63
N PHE A 119 14.85 -21.59 -2.85
CA PHE A 119 14.04 -21.64 -1.64
C PHE A 119 12.60 -22.05 -1.97
N GLN A 120 11.95 -21.37 -2.92
CA GLN A 120 10.57 -21.67 -3.30
C GLN A 120 10.42 -23.10 -3.83
N ALA A 121 11.37 -23.57 -4.63
CA ALA A 121 11.36 -24.95 -5.16
C ALA A 121 11.44 -26.03 -4.07
N LYS A 122 12.01 -25.72 -2.91
CA LYS A 122 12.13 -26.64 -1.76
C LYS A 122 11.00 -26.46 -0.75
N SER A 123 10.31 -25.31 -0.78
CA SER A 123 9.18 -25.03 0.08
C SER A 123 7.89 -25.57 -0.55
N SER A 124 6.88 -25.82 0.29
CA SER A 124 5.52 -26.15 -0.19
C SER A 124 4.64 -24.89 -0.28
N LEU A 125 5.26 -23.74 -0.52
CA LEU A 125 4.56 -22.45 -0.57
C LEU A 125 4.05 -22.18 -1.98
N SER A 126 2.77 -21.83 -2.10
CA SER A 126 2.11 -21.62 -3.38
C SER A 126 1.96 -20.15 -3.75
N PHE A 127 2.03 -19.22 -2.77
CA PHE A 127 2.00 -17.79 -3.07
C PHE A 127 3.25 -17.36 -3.85
N PRO A 128 3.11 -16.38 -4.76
CA PRO A 128 4.20 -15.83 -5.54
C PRO A 128 5.35 -15.29 -4.70
N MET A 129 6.58 -15.60 -5.13
CA MET A 129 7.81 -15.01 -4.56
C MET A 129 8.58 -14.26 -5.63
N ALA A 130 9.17 -13.12 -5.28
CA ALA A 130 9.93 -12.30 -6.18
C ALA A 130 11.08 -11.57 -5.48
N ALA A 131 12.19 -11.36 -6.19
CA ALA A 131 13.18 -10.37 -5.79
C ALA A 131 12.62 -8.97 -6.02
N CYS A 132 12.96 -8.01 -5.15
CA CYS A 132 12.62 -6.62 -5.33
C CYS A 132 13.80 -5.71 -5.01
N PRO A 133 13.80 -4.44 -5.51
CA PRO A 133 14.79 -3.46 -5.10
C PRO A 133 14.75 -3.20 -3.59
N ARG A 134 15.92 -3.04 -2.98
CA ARG A 134 16.02 -2.68 -1.56
C ARG A 134 15.36 -1.33 -1.24
N SER A 135 15.32 -0.42 -2.21
CA SER A 135 14.63 0.86 -2.10
C SER A 135 13.14 0.71 -1.77
N TRP A 136 12.47 -0.32 -2.29
CA TRP A 136 11.05 -0.56 -1.99
C TRP A 136 10.80 -0.82 -0.51
N ALA A 137 11.66 -1.62 0.13
CA ALA A 137 11.56 -1.86 1.56
C ALA A 137 11.72 -0.54 2.35
N VAL A 138 12.67 0.31 1.95
CA VAL A 138 12.89 1.63 2.57
C VAL A 138 11.69 2.57 2.36
N GLU A 139 11.22 2.68 1.13
CA GLU A 139 10.08 3.54 0.75
C GLU A 139 8.79 3.13 1.46
N MET A 140 8.59 1.82 1.69
CA MET A 140 7.44 1.28 2.42
C MET A 140 7.62 1.24 3.94
N GLY A 141 8.69 1.83 4.47
CA GLY A 141 8.93 1.93 5.90
C GLY A 141 9.24 0.59 6.58
N VAL A 142 9.78 -0.39 5.83
CA VAL A 142 10.16 -1.70 6.36
C VAL A 142 11.39 -1.56 7.25
N GLY A 143 11.18 -1.55 8.56
CA GLY A 143 12.24 -1.44 9.58
C GLY A 143 12.81 -2.79 10.02
N GLY A 144 12.24 -3.91 9.59
CA GLY A 144 12.65 -5.27 9.95
C GLY A 144 11.85 -6.32 9.18
N TYR A 145 12.18 -7.60 9.39
CA TYR A 145 11.54 -8.71 8.69
C TYR A 145 10.99 -9.77 9.66
N PRO A 146 9.82 -10.37 9.35
CA PRO A 146 8.96 -10.02 8.24
C PRO A 146 8.23 -8.69 8.47
N THR A 147 7.82 -8.05 7.39
CA THR A 147 6.86 -6.93 7.42
C THR A 147 5.86 -7.14 6.28
N SER A 148 4.58 -7.08 6.61
CA SER A 148 3.49 -7.22 5.65
C SER A 148 2.78 -5.89 5.43
N VAL A 149 2.65 -5.48 4.16
CA VAL A 149 1.92 -4.29 3.71
C VAL A 149 0.63 -4.77 3.04
N PHE A 150 -0.51 -4.37 3.57
CA PHE A 150 -1.83 -4.74 3.07
C PHE A 150 -2.39 -3.59 2.23
N ILE A 151 -2.83 -3.89 1.02
CA ILE A 151 -3.29 -2.93 0.03
C ILE A 151 -4.70 -3.35 -0.38
N ASP A 152 -5.68 -2.49 -0.15
CA ASP A 152 -7.06 -2.76 -0.51
C ASP A 152 -7.31 -2.63 -2.02
N ARG A 153 -8.55 -2.92 -2.45
CA ARG A 153 -8.96 -2.89 -3.86
C ARG A 153 -8.81 -1.53 -4.56
N ASP A 154 -8.76 -0.45 -3.78
CA ASP A 154 -8.57 0.91 -4.30
C ASP A 154 -7.08 1.31 -4.35
N GLY A 155 -6.20 0.39 -4.01
CA GLY A 155 -4.75 0.59 -3.98
C GLY A 155 -4.28 1.33 -2.73
N VAL A 156 -5.13 1.47 -1.71
CA VAL A 156 -4.77 2.17 -0.47
C VAL A 156 -4.09 1.21 0.51
N VAL A 157 -2.98 1.65 1.11
CA VAL A 157 -2.30 0.91 2.16
C VAL A 157 -3.15 0.94 3.44
N CYS A 158 -3.82 -0.16 3.74
CA CYS A 158 -4.77 -0.26 4.85
C CYS A 158 -4.15 -0.81 6.15
N LEU A 159 -3.00 -1.49 6.06
CA LEU A 159 -2.22 -1.94 7.22
C LEU A 159 -0.75 -2.14 6.86
N ILE A 160 0.14 -1.77 7.77
CA ILE A 160 1.55 -2.18 7.77
C ILE A 160 1.79 -2.92 9.08
N HIS A 161 2.05 -4.23 8.98
CA HIS A 161 2.31 -5.08 10.14
C HIS A 161 3.78 -5.48 10.18
N ALA A 162 4.50 -5.03 11.19
CA ALA A 162 5.90 -5.40 11.44
C ALA A 162 5.98 -6.57 12.43
N GLY A 163 6.72 -7.61 12.06
CA GLY A 163 6.86 -8.85 12.83
C GLY A 163 6.01 -9.99 12.31
N ALA A 164 6.31 -11.22 12.76
CA ALA A 164 5.68 -12.43 12.25
C ALA A 164 4.27 -12.64 12.83
N ILE A 165 3.31 -12.92 11.96
CA ILE A 165 2.00 -13.45 12.34
C ILE A 165 2.11 -14.98 12.42
N THR A 166 2.08 -15.53 13.61
CA THR A 166 2.26 -16.96 13.86
C THR A 166 0.97 -17.70 14.21
N ASN A 167 -0.15 -17.02 14.18
CA ASN A 167 -1.49 -17.58 14.38
C ASN A 167 -2.33 -17.38 13.12
N VAL A 168 -2.83 -18.46 12.52
CA VAL A 168 -3.62 -18.41 11.29
C VAL A 168 -4.93 -17.63 11.44
N GLU A 169 -5.55 -17.66 12.62
CA GLU A 169 -6.78 -16.89 12.88
C GLU A 169 -6.56 -15.37 12.78
N THR A 170 -5.34 -14.90 13.04
CA THR A 170 -4.99 -13.50 12.82
C THR A 170 -5.05 -13.14 11.33
N PHE A 171 -4.47 -13.98 10.46
CA PHE A 171 -4.59 -13.79 9.01
C PHE A 171 -6.05 -13.85 8.55
N TYR A 172 -6.83 -14.82 9.05
CA TYR A 172 -8.24 -14.93 8.70
C TYR A 172 -9.01 -13.67 9.07
N THR A 173 -8.82 -13.17 10.30
CA THR A 173 -9.46 -11.93 10.76
C THR A 173 -9.07 -10.73 9.90
N LEU A 174 -7.78 -10.59 9.55
CA LEU A 174 -7.29 -9.50 8.70
C LEU A 174 -7.89 -9.62 7.28
N PHE A 175 -7.86 -10.80 6.68
CA PHE A 175 -8.39 -10.99 5.33
C PHE A 175 -9.89 -10.76 5.29
N GLU A 176 -10.67 -11.31 6.22
CA GLU A 176 -12.11 -11.07 6.33
C GLU A 176 -12.44 -9.59 6.54
N THR A 177 -11.62 -8.89 7.34
CA THR A 177 -11.81 -7.45 7.58
C THR A 177 -11.61 -6.65 6.30
N PHE A 178 -10.49 -6.86 5.61
CA PHE A 178 -10.11 -6.04 4.46
C PHE A 178 -10.77 -6.45 3.14
N THR A 179 -11.34 -7.67 3.04
CA THR A 179 -12.10 -8.11 1.86
C THR A 179 -13.60 -7.92 2.01
N ALA A 180 -14.09 -7.46 3.16
CA ALA A 180 -15.53 -7.23 3.38
C ALA A 180 -16.07 -6.12 2.47
N ASP A 181 -17.26 -6.32 1.90
CA ASP A 181 -17.88 -5.37 0.99
C ASP A 181 -18.27 -4.02 1.65
N ASP A 182 -18.34 -4.00 2.99
CA ASP A 182 -18.63 -2.82 3.80
C ASP A 182 -17.38 -2.24 4.50
N TYR A 183 -16.19 -2.70 4.15
CA TYR A 183 -14.92 -2.32 4.76
C TYR A 183 -14.68 -0.82 4.76
N GLU A 184 -14.84 -0.16 3.61
CA GLU A 184 -14.68 1.29 3.47
C GLU A 184 -15.61 2.07 4.39
N ARG A 185 -16.86 1.63 4.48
CA ARG A 185 -17.85 2.27 5.36
C ARG A 185 -17.46 2.15 6.82
N LYS A 186 -16.89 1.03 7.24
CA LYS A 186 -16.44 0.79 8.62
C LYS A 186 -15.23 1.67 8.96
N ILE A 187 -14.25 1.77 8.08
CA ILE A 187 -13.07 2.63 8.27
C ILE A 187 -13.48 4.10 8.32
N TYR A 188 -14.28 4.56 7.36
CA TYR A 188 -14.76 5.95 7.34
C TYR A 188 -15.51 6.31 8.63
N ASN A 189 -16.39 5.44 9.11
CA ASN A 189 -17.13 5.65 10.34
C ASN A 189 -16.22 5.67 11.58
N SER A 190 -15.21 4.82 11.64
CA SER A 190 -14.24 4.78 12.74
C SER A 190 -13.39 6.04 12.79
N ILE A 191 -12.86 6.51 11.64
CA ILE A 191 -12.08 7.73 11.54
C ILE A 191 -12.96 8.96 11.89
N SER A 192 -14.19 9.01 11.41
CA SER A 192 -15.10 10.11 11.69
C SER A 192 -15.52 10.22 13.16
N GLN A 193 -15.43 9.13 13.93
CA GLN A 193 -15.64 9.14 15.38
C GLN A 193 -14.42 9.61 16.17
N LEU A 194 -13.20 9.42 15.63
CA LEU A 194 -11.95 9.84 16.29
C LEU A 194 -11.65 11.34 16.11
N VAL A 195 -12.29 12.00 15.15
CA VAL A 195 -12.10 13.42 14.80
C VAL A 195 -13.17 14.33 15.45
N ARG A 196 -14.12 13.76 16.18
CA ARG A 196 -15.13 14.48 16.97
C ARG A 196 -14.74 14.54 18.44
#